data_0f600d63a4b66576b1be62a7651435dd
#
_entry.id   0f600d63a4b66576b1be62a7651435dd
#
_cell.length_a   1.000
_cell.length_b   1.000
_cell.length_c   1.000
_cell.angle_alpha   90.00
_cell.angle_beta   90.00
_cell.angle_gamma   90.00
#
_symmetry.space_group_name_H-M   'P 1'
#
loop_
_entity.id
_entity.type
_entity.pdbx_description
1 polymer ?
#
loop_
_entity_poly.entity_id
_entity_poly.type
_entity_poly.pdbx_seq_one_letter_code
_entity_poly.pdbx_strand_id
1 'polypeptide(L)'
;DPGIFAIAKRVLPQMELHVSTQANNTNYGTYLFWHQLGAKRVVSARELSLEEIKEIRAHIPEDMEIESFIHGAMCISYSGRCLLSNFFTGRDANQGACTHPCRWKYSIVEETRPGEYMPVYENERGTYIFNSRDLCMIEHIPELIDAGVDSFKIEGRMKTALYVATVARTYRKAIDDYKKDPALYEQNMEWYKEEIGKCTYREFTTGFYFG
;
A
#
# COMPACT_ATOMS: atom_id res chain seq x y z
N ASP A 1 6.31 -14.10 -7.66
CA ASP A 1 6.05 -15.34 -8.40
C ASP A 1 6.55 -16.54 -7.59
N PRO A 2 5.72 -17.60 -7.36
CA PRO A 2 6.10 -18.79 -6.57
C PRO A 2 7.29 -19.55 -7.16
N GLY A 3 7.42 -19.59 -8.50
CA GLY A 3 8.52 -20.27 -9.16
C GLY A 3 9.86 -19.60 -8.88
N ILE A 4 9.90 -18.26 -8.95
CA ILE A 4 11.10 -17.48 -8.59
C ILE A 4 11.42 -17.64 -7.11
N PHE A 5 10.39 -17.66 -6.24
CA PHE A 5 10.56 -17.89 -4.80
C PHE A 5 11.25 -19.25 -4.55
N ALA A 6 10.76 -20.32 -5.19
CA ALA A 6 11.33 -21.66 -5.04
C ALA A 6 12.78 -21.72 -5.56
N ILE A 7 13.09 -21.05 -6.67
CA ILE A 7 14.46 -20.96 -7.21
C ILE A 7 15.37 -20.22 -6.24
N ALA A 8 14.94 -19.05 -5.73
CA ALA A 8 15.71 -18.26 -4.78
C ALA A 8 16.02 -19.04 -3.50
N LYS A 9 15.03 -19.74 -2.95
CA LYS A 9 15.19 -20.59 -1.76
C LYS A 9 16.21 -21.71 -1.97
N ARG A 10 16.22 -22.30 -3.17
CA ARG A 10 17.16 -23.37 -3.53
C ARG A 10 18.59 -22.87 -3.76
N VAL A 11 18.73 -21.72 -4.45
CA VAL A 11 20.04 -21.19 -4.88
C VAL A 11 20.71 -20.37 -3.78
N LEU A 12 19.90 -19.67 -2.99
CA LEU A 12 20.33 -18.76 -1.92
C LEU A 12 19.57 -19.06 -0.62
N PRO A 13 19.79 -20.25 0.01
CA PRO A 13 18.98 -20.71 1.13
C PRO A 13 19.04 -19.82 2.37
N GLN A 14 20.07 -18.98 2.50
CA GLN A 14 20.24 -18.03 3.61
C GLN A 14 19.63 -16.66 3.33
N MET A 15 19.12 -16.41 2.11
CA MET A 15 18.49 -15.14 1.80
C MET A 15 17.11 -15.06 2.44
N GLU A 16 16.83 -13.95 3.13
CA GLU A 16 15.49 -13.64 3.58
C GLU A 16 14.59 -13.32 2.38
N LEU A 17 13.48 -14.03 2.29
CA LEU A 17 12.52 -13.87 1.20
C LEU A 17 11.26 -13.18 1.70
N HIS A 18 10.86 -12.12 1.00
CA HIS A 18 9.66 -11.35 1.26
C HIS A 18 8.65 -11.54 0.14
N VAL A 19 7.40 -11.73 0.50
CA VAL A 19 6.30 -11.95 -0.46
C VAL A 19 5.59 -10.63 -0.73
N SER A 20 5.50 -10.25 -2.00
CA SER A 20 4.86 -9.00 -2.42
C SER A 20 3.35 -9.02 -2.18
N THR A 21 2.76 -7.82 -1.96
CA THR A 21 1.31 -7.59 -1.99
C THR A 21 0.65 -8.11 -3.27
N GLN A 22 1.38 -8.19 -4.38
CA GLN A 22 0.88 -8.71 -5.66
C GLN A 22 0.59 -10.22 -5.64
N ALA A 23 0.98 -10.93 -4.59
CA ALA A 23 0.57 -12.31 -4.36
C ALA A 23 -0.84 -12.44 -3.75
N ASN A 24 -1.53 -11.32 -3.54
CA ASN A 24 -2.91 -11.25 -3.03
C ASN A 24 -3.05 -11.88 -1.64
N ASN A 25 -2.25 -11.40 -0.69
CA ASN A 25 -2.19 -11.91 0.68
C ASN A 25 -3.27 -11.26 1.54
N THR A 26 -4.45 -11.89 1.62
CA THR A 26 -5.66 -11.34 2.23
C THR A 26 -6.12 -12.05 3.51
N ASN A 27 -5.43 -13.10 3.95
CA ASN A 27 -5.83 -13.85 5.15
C ASN A 27 -4.65 -14.61 5.75
N TYR A 28 -4.78 -15.00 7.02
CA TYR A 28 -3.73 -15.71 7.75
C TYR A 28 -3.32 -17.06 7.11
N GLY A 29 -4.23 -17.74 6.41
CA GLY A 29 -3.92 -18.99 5.70
C GLY A 29 -2.87 -18.79 4.61
N THR A 30 -2.93 -17.66 3.89
CA THR A 30 -1.92 -17.28 2.89
C THR A 30 -0.56 -17.00 3.55
N TYR A 31 -0.56 -16.34 4.71
CA TYR A 31 0.68 -16.08 5.46
C TYR A 31 1.31 -17.39 5.97
N LEU A 32 0.52 -18.29 6.54
CA LEU A 32 0.99 -19.61 6.97
C LEU A 32 1.56 -20.43 5.82
N PHE A 33 0.90 -20.40 4.66
CA PHE A 33 1.41 -21.03 3.46
C PHE A 33 2.81 -20.52 3.08
N TRP A 34 2.99 -19.22 3.03
CA TRP A 34 4.30 -18.63 2.70
C TRP A 34 5.35 -18.87 3.79
N HIS A 35 4.94 -18.85 5.06
CA HIS A 35 5.82 -19.20 6.17
C HIS A 35 6.37 -20.64 6.06
N GLN A 36 5.48 -21.61 5.76
CA GLN A 36 5.88 -23.00 5.54
C GLN A 36 6.89 -23.15 4.40
N LEU A 37 6.81 -22.30 3.39
CA LEU A 37 7.79 -22.25 2.30
C LEU A 37 9.07 -21.50 2.68
N GLY A 38 9.12 -20.90 3.86
CA GLY A 38 10.30 -20.20 4.40
C GLY A 38 10.36 -18.71 4.04
N ALA A 39 9.23 -18.05 3.79
CA ALA A 39 9.17 -16.60 3.73
C ALA A 39 9.35 -16.01 5.12
N LYS A 40 10.11 -14.92 5.23
CA LYS A 40 10.32 -14.18 6.45
C LYS A 40 9.26 -13.10 6.66
N ARG A 41 8.82 -12.46 5.57
CA ARG A 41 7.89 -11.34 5.59
C ARG A 41 6.86 -11.44 4.48
N VAL A 42 5.63 -11.03 4.77
CA VAL A 42 4.58 -10.89 3.77
C VAL A 42 4.06 -9.46 3.75
N VAL A 43 3.98 -8.88 2.55
CA VAL A 43 3.34 -7.58 2.35
C VAL A 43 1.84 -7.80 2.22
N SER A 44 1.07 -7.22 3.13
CA SER A 44 -0.39 -7.33 3.16
C SER A 44 -1.03 -6.76 1.88
N ALA A 45 -2.16 -7.31 1.50
CA ALA A 45 -3.01 -6.68 0.51
C ALA A 45 -3.51 -5.32 1.04
N ARG A 46 -3.70 -4.34 0.13
CA ARG A 46 -4.15 -2.98 0.51
C ARG A 46 -5.62 -2.93 0.91
N GLU A 47 -6.34 -3.99 0.61
CA GLU A 47 -7.77 -4.14 0.85
C GLU A 47 -8.11 -4.57 2.28
N LEU A 48 -7.10 -4.90 3.10
CA LEU A 48 -7.28 -5.34 4.48
C LEU A 48 -7.57 -4.16 5.42
N SER A 49 -8.53 -4.38 6.30
CA SER A 49 -8.78 -3.54 7.47
C SER A 49 -7.76 -3.80 8.60
N LEU A 50 -7.69 -2.92 9.58
CA LEU A 50 -6.86 -3.12 10.79
C LEU A 50 -7.29 -4.37 11.57
N GLU A 51 -8.59 -4.63 11.64
CA GLU A 51 -9.11 -5.81 12.35
C GLU A 51 -8.68 -7.12 11.66
N GLU A 52 -8.70 -7.16 10.32
CA GLU A 52 -8.21 -8.31 9.57
C GLU A 52 -6.69 -8.50 9.74
N ILE A 53 -5.92 -7.40 9.84
CA ILE A 53 -4.48 -7.47 10.12
C ILE A 53 -4.23 -8.01 11.54
N LYS A 54 -4.98 -7.57 12.55
CA LYS A 54 -4.93 -8.12 13.90
C LYS A 54 -5.27 -9.60 13.93
N GLU A 55 -6.29 -10.02 13.18
CA GLU A 55 -6.64 -11.43 13.05
C GLU A 55 -5.49 -12.23 12.43
N ILE A 56 -4.89 -11.72 11.35
CA ILE A 56 -3.71 -12.34 10.75
C ILE A 56 -2.60 -12.47 11.79
N ARG A 57 -2.25 -11.38 12.50
CA ARG A 57 -1.20 -11.39 13.52
C ARG A 57 -1.44 -12.44 14.60
N ALA A 58 -2.68 -12.60 15.04
CA ALA A 58 -3.05 -13.56 16.08
C ALA A 58 -2.90 -15.03 15.66
N HIS A 59 -2.87 -15.33 14.35
CA HIS A 59 -2.83 -16.70 13.83
C HIS A 59 -1.51 -17.09 13.18
N ILE A 60 -0.56 -16.17 13.03
CA ILE A 60 0.74 -16.46 12.41
C ILE A 60 1.86 -16.54 13.46
N PRO A 61 2.96 -17.29 13.20
CA PRO A 61 4.10 -17.37 14.09
C PRO A 61 4.74 -15.99 14.34
N GLU A 62 5.35 -15.82 15.54
CA GLU A 62 6.01 -14.57 15.95
C GLU A 62 7.19 -14.19 15.04
N ASP A 63 7.86 -15.18 14.46
CA ASP A 63 8.98 -14.98 13.54
C ASP A 63 8.57 -14.59 12.13
N MET A 64 7.27 -14.59 11.81
CA MET A 64 6.69 -14.12 10.55
C MET A 64 6.35 -12.63 10.63
N GLU A 65 6.94 -11.83 9.77
CA GLU A 65 6.72 -10.38 9.75
C GLU A 65 5.59 -9.96 8.81
N ILE A 66 4.82 -8.97 9.26
CA ILE A 66 3.78 -8.29 8.47
C ILE A 66 4.32 -6.94 7.99
N GLU A 67 4.30 -6.70 6.68
CA GLU A 67 4.56 -5.38 6.10
C GLU A 67 3.27 -4.81 5.53
N SER A 68 2.93 -3.56 5.83
CA SER A 68 1.72 -2.92 5.35
C SER A 68 2.01 -1.53 4.75
N PHE A 69 1.26 -1.15 3.71
CA PHE A 69 1.36 0.19 3.15
C PHE A 69 0.79 1.22 4.12
N ILE A 70 1.52 2.31 4.32
CA ILE A 70 1.11 3.41 5.21
C ILE A 70 1.00 4.75 4.49
N HIS A 71 1.57 4.86 3.28
CA HIS A 71 1.56 6.13 2.54
C HIS A 71 1.72 5.92 1.04
N GLY A 72 1.12 6.82 0.28
CA GLY A 72 1.28 6.96 -1.16
C GLY A 72 0.12 6.37 -1.96
N ALA A 73 0.40 5.98 -3.19
CA ALA A 73 -0.62 5.59 -4.15
C ALA A 73 -1.41 4.34 -3.75
N MET A 74 -2.72 4.48 -3.61
CA MET A 74 -3.63 3.34 -3.57
C MET A 74 -3.88 2.76 -4.96
N CYS A 75 -4.14 1.46 -5.04
CA CYS A 75 -4.49 0.78 -6.28
C CYS A 75 -6.01 0.81 -6.48
N ILE A 76 -6.48 1.02 -7.72
CA ILE A 76 -7.90 0.99 -8.09
C ILE A 76 -8.48 -0.43 -8.12
N SER A 77 -7.63 -1.44 -8.15
CA SER A 77 -7.99 -2.83 -8.32
C SER A 77 -7.31 -3.67 -7.27
N TYR A 78 -7.80 -4.88 -7.05
CA TYR A 78 -7.13 -5.83 -6.19
C TYR A 78 -5.65 -5.95 -6.51
N SER A 79 -4.83 -6.07 -5.49
CA SER A 79 -3.39 -6.15 -5.60
C SER A 79 -2.95 -7.25 -6.59
N GLY A 80 -2.18 -6.87 -7.60
CA GLY A 80 -1.69 -7.79 -8.63
C GLY A 80 -2.70 -8.19 -9.72
N ARG A 81 -3.86 -7.54 -9.83
CA ARG A 81 -4.91 -7.90 -10.80
C ARG A 81 -5.19 -6.85 -11.88
N CYS A 82 -4.53 -5.71 -11.83
CA CYS A 82 -4.76 -4.61 -12.77
C CYS A 82 -3.92 -4.75 -14.04
N LEU A 83 -4.55 -4.65 -15.20
CA LEU A 83 -3.90 -4.65 -16.53
C LEU A 83 -3.82 -3.28 -17.19
N LEU A 84 -4.35 -2.23 -16.57
CA LEU A 84 -4.44 -0.89 -17.20
C LEU A 84 -3.09 -0.35 -17.64
N SER A 85 -2.05 -0.49 -16.80
CA SER A 85 -0.72 0.00 -17.15
C SER A 85 -0.14 -0.73 -18.36
N ASN A 86 -0.31 -2.04 -18.43
CA ASN A 86 0.11 -2.84 -19.58
C ASN A 86 -0.67 -2.42 -20.84
N PHE A 87 -1.99 -2.31 -20.73
CA PHE A 87 -2.85 -1.94 -21.85
C PHE A 87 -2.50 -0.56 -22.44
N PHE A 88 -2.34 0.47 -21.60
CA PHE A 88 -2.07 1.84 -22.06
C PHE A 88 -0.62 2.13 -22.41
N THR A 89 0.33 1.45 -21.79
CA THR A 89 1.75 1.86 -21.87
C THR A 89 2.72 0.71 -22.16
N GLY A 90 2.23 -0.53 -22.29
CA GLY A 90 3.06 -1.72 -22.44
C GLY A 90 3.87 -2.09 -21.20
N ARG A 91 3.69 -1.37 -20.07
CA ARG A 91 4.42 -1.59 -18.82
C ARG A 91 3.57 -2.39 -17.84
N ASP A 92 4.05 -3.56 -17.48
CA ASP A 92 3.33 -4.49 -16.63
C ASP A 92 3.41 -4.12 -15.15
N ALA A 93 2.25 -3.88 -14.54
CA ALA A 93 2.13 -3.58 -13.11
C ALA A 93 2.58 -4.77 -12.24
N ASN A 94 2.37 -6.01 -12.71
CA ASN A 94 2.76 -7.22 -12.00
C ASN A 94 4.29 -7.41 -11.94
N GLN A 95 5.00 -6.81 -12.89
CA GLN A 95 6.47 -6.75 -12.89
C GLN A 95 7.02 -5.51 -12.16
N GLY A 96 6.17 -4.82 -11.43
CA GLY A 96 6.55 -3.63 -10.70
C GLY A 96 6.73 -2.37 -11.57
N ALA A 97 6.24 -2.34 -12.81
CA ALA A 97 6.44 -1.25 -13.76
C ALA A 97 5.19 -0.38 -13.98
N CYS A 98 4.25 -0.36 -13.04
CA CYS A 98 3.01 0.40 -13.13
C CYS A 98 3.26 1.90 -13.36
N THR A 99 2.58 2.46 -14.37
CA THR A 99 2.60 3.89 -14.72
C THR A 99 1.43 4.68 -14.14
N HIS A 100 0.62 4.04 -13.31
CA HIS A 100 -0.55 4.63 -12.64
C HIS A 100 -1.59 5.26 -13.60
N PRO A 101 -1.99 4.61 -14.69
CA PRO A 101 -2.98 5.20 -15.61
C PRO A 101 -4.34 5.41 -14.94
N CYS A 102 -4.67 4.65 -13.89
CA CYS A 102 -5.88 4.87 -13.09
C CYS A 102 -5.96 6.26 -12.43
N ARG A 103 -4.88 7.05 -12.48
CA ARG A 103 -4.80 8.41 -11.93
C ARG A 103 -4.86 9.50 -12.99
N TRP A 104 -4.98 9.13 -14.26
CA TRP A 104 -5.22 10.07 -15.33
C TRP A 104 -6.68 10.52 -15.31
N LYS A 105 -6.94 11.68 -15.88
CA LYS A 105 -8.33 12.14 -16.05
C LYS A 105 -8.94 11.46 -17.27
N TYR A 106 -10.10 10.88 -17.10
CA TYR A 106 -10.83 10.21 -18.15
C TYR A 106 -12.24 10.78 -18.29
N SER A 107 -12.80 10.62 -19.49
CA SER A 107 -14.22 10.75 -19.75
C SER A 107 -14.67 9.53 -20.54
N ILE A 108 -15.86 9.04 -20.27
CA ILE A 108 -16.47 7.98 -21.06
C ILE A 108 -17.24 8.64 -22.20
N VAL A 109 -17.07 8.10 -23.39
CA VAL A 109 -17.84 8.48 -24.59
C VAL A 109 -18.56 7.22 -25.07
N GLU A 110 -19.86 7.30 -25.25
CA GLU A 110 -20.67 6.24 -25.85
C GLU A 110 -20.57 6.37 -27.35
N GLU A 111 -20.32 5.25 -28.07
CA GLU A 111 -19.98 5.25 -29.51
C GLU A 111 -21.06 5.90 -30.39
N THR A 112 -22.33 5.74 -30.02
CA THR A 112 -23.46 6.32 -30.80
C THR A 112 -23.74 7.78 -30.44
N ARG A 113 -23.03 8.37 -29.45
CA ARG A 113 -23.14 9.77 -29.02
C ARG A 113 -21.77 10.47 -29.04
N PRO A 114 -21.13 10.58 -30.17
CA PRO A 114 -19.83 11.22 -30.28
C PRO A 114 -19.91 12.70 -29.87
N GLY A 115 -19.00 13.10 -28.96
CA GLY A 115 -18.95 14.47 -28.45
C GLY A 115 -19.67 14.68 -27.11
N GLU A 116 -20.43 13.72 -26.62
CA GLU A 116 -20.99 13.74 -25.28
C GLU A 116 -19.98 13.07 -24.30
N TYR A 117 -19.28 13.88 -23.52
CA TYR A 117 -18.30 13.40 -22.53
C TYR A 117 -18.98 13.18 -21.18
N MET A 118 -19.05 11.94 -20.74
CA MET A 118 -19.56 11.58 -19.43
C MET A 118 -18.39 11.52 -18.45
N PRO A 119 -18.30 12.49 -17.50
CA PRO A 119 -17.23 12.48 -16.51
C PRO A 119 -17.38 11.28 -15.58
N VAL A 120 -16.26 10.82 -15.07
CA VAL A 120 -16.19 9.69 -14.15
C VAL A 120 -15.92 10.20 -12.74
N TYR A 121 -16.77 9.84 -11.78
CA TYR A 121 -16.71 10.29 -10.39
C TYR A 121 -16.54 9.14 -9.40
N GLU A 122 -16.04 9.48 -8.23
CA GLU A 122 -16.02 8.62 -7.05
C GLU A 122 -16.94 9.21 -5.97
N ASN A 123 -17.72 8.38 -5.29
CA ASN A 123 -18.52 8.77 -4.14
C ASN A 123 -18.50 7.67 -3.07
N GLU A 124 -19.17 7.91 -1.93
CA GLU A 124 -19.21 7.02 -0.76
C GLU A 124 -19.73 5.60 -1.04
N ARG A 125 -20.30 5.32 -2.21
CA ARG A 125 -20.87 4.03 -2.61
C ARG A 125 -19.96 3.20 -3.52
N GLY A 126 -18.83 3.76 -3.96
CA GLY A 126 -17.85 3.05 -4.79
C GLY A 126 -17.10 3.93 -5.77
N THR A 127 -16.07 3.36 -6.34
CA THR A 127 -15.22 4.00 -7.36
C THR A 127 -15.88 3.88 -8.72
N TYR A 128 -16.31 4.99 -9.24
CA TYR A 128 -16.80 5.09 -10.62
C TYR A 128 -15.65 5.39 -11.56
N ILE A 129 -14.68 4.51 -11.58
CA ILE A 129 -13.49 4.47 -12.44
C ILE A 129 -12.55 5.70 -12.31
N PHE A 130 -11.28 5.45 -11.85
CA PHE A 130 -10.08 6.26 -12.04
C PHE A 130 -9.93 7.57 -11.27
N ASN A 131 -9.86 7.56 -9.98
CA ASN A 131 -9.14 8.58 -9.20
C ASN A 131 -8.93 8.16 -7.75
N SER A 132 -8.26 7.05 -7.49
CA SER A 132 -7.98 6.65 -6.11
C SER A 132 -7.17 7.73 -5.39
N ARG A 133 -7.60 8.06 -4.18
CA ARG A 133 -6.92 8.97 -3.25
C ARG A 133 -5.56 8.40 -2.85
N ASP A 134 -4.71 9.21 -2.28
CA ASP A 134 -3.44 8.76 -1.73
C ASP A 134 -3.61 8.32 -0.27
N LEU A 135 -3.05 7.17 0.09
CA LEU A 135 -3.05 6.68 1.47
C LEU A 135 -2.18 7.59 2.34
N CYS A 136 -2.65 7.92 3.54
CA CYS A 136 -1.87 8.57 4.57
C CYS A 136 -2.30 8.11 5.96
N MET A 137 -1.41 7.38 6.64
CA MET A 137 -1.64 6.83 7.97
C MET A 137 -0.80 7.53 9.04
N ILE A 138 -0.40 8.79 8.81
CA ILE A 138 0.49 9.52 9.73
C ILE A 138 -0.17 9.76 11.11
N GLU A 139 -1.47 9.85 11.16
CA GLU A 139 -2.26 10.03 12.38
C GLU A 139 -2.59 8.70 13.10
N HIS A 140 -2.21 7.57 12.50
CA HIS A 140 -2.61 6.22 12.93
C HIS A 140 -1.41 5.27 13.12
N ILE A 141 -0.25 5.82 13.45
CA ILE A 141 0.96 5.04 13.76
C ILE A 141 0.72 4.10 14.95
N PRO A 142 0.09 4.56 16.06
CA PRO A 142 -0.21 3.68 17.19
C PRO A 142 -1.05 2.46 16.79
N GLU A 143 -2.15 2.68 16.07
CA GLU A 143 -3.08 1.61 15.67
C GLU A 143 -2.42 0.57 14.76
N LEU A 144 -1.50 1.00 13.89
CA LEU A 144 -0.72 0.09 13.04
C LEU A 144 0.26 -0.76 13.85
N ILE A 145 0.92 -0.16 14.85
CA ILE A 145 1.82 -0.87 15.76
C ILE A 145 1.03 -1.87 16.60
N ASP A 146 -0.10 -1.45 17.15
CA ASP A 146 -0.98 -2.30 17.97
C ASP A 146 -1.62 -3.44 17.15
N ALA A 147 -1.83 -3.24 15.86
CA ALA A 147 -2.27 -4.30 14.95
C ALA A 147 -1.17 -5.31 14.62
N GLY A 148 0.07 -5.10 15.09
CA GLY A 148 1.20 -6.01 14.91
C GLY A 148 1.88 -5.90 13.54
N VAL A 149 1.84 -4.72 12.93
CA VAL A 149 2.59 -4.43 11.69
C VAL A 149 4.07 -4.19 12.02
N ASP A 150 4.95 -5.03 11.49
CA ASP A 150 6.39 -4.97 11.76
C ASP A 150 7.13 -3.99 10.84
N SER A 151 6.64 -3.80 9.61
CA SER A 151 7.28 -2.97 8.59
C SER A 151 6.28 -2.05 7.91
N PHE A 152 6.61 -0.77 7.86
CA PHE A 152 5.80 0.29 7.27
C PHE A 152 6.29 0.65 5.87
N LYS A 153 5.42 0.47 4.88
CA LYS A 153 5.77 0.63 3.47
C LYS A 153 5.22 1.92 2.88
N ILE A 154 6.11 2.70 2.27
CA ILE A 154 5.77 3.92 1.52
C ILE A 154 5.81 3.61 0.02
N GLU A 155 4.74 3.92 -0.71
CA GLU A 155 4.71 3.86 -2.17
C GLU A 155 5.15 5.20 -2.74
N GLY A 156 6.20 5.20 -3.54
CA GLY A 156 6.78 6.42 -4.13
C GLY A 156 7.48 6.22 -5.47
N ARG A 157 7.26 5.08 -6.16
CA ARG A 157 7.97 4.76 -7.42
C ARG A 157 7.84 5.84 -8.48
N MET A 158 6.65 6.39 -8.67
CA MET A 158 6.37 7.43 -9.66
C MET A 158 6.50 8.84 -9.08
N LYS A 159 7.04 8.96 -7.88
CA LYS A 159 7.26 10.24 -7.18
C LYS A 159 8.73 10.65 -7.28
N THR A 160 9.01 11.92 -6.97
CA THR A 160 10.38 12.44 -6.96
C THR A 160 11.18 11.93 -5.75
N ALA A 161 12.51 11.99 -5.84
CA ALA A 161 13.38 11.68 -4.70
C ALA A 161 13.07 12.58 -3.48
N LEU A 162 12.77 13.87 -3.72
CA LEU A 162 12.37 14.80 -2.66
C LEU A 162 11.09 14.35 -1.95
N TYR A 163 10.08 13.88 -2.70
CA TYR A 163 8.86 13.32 -2.11
C TYR A 163 9.19 12.15 -1.17
N VAL A 164 9.95 11.18 -1.67
CA VAL A 164 10.30 9.99 -0.89
C VAL A 164 11.09 10.36 0.36
N ALA A 165 12.07 11.25 0.23
CA ALA A 165 12.86 11.71 1.37
C ALA A 165 12.04 12.45 2.42
N THR A 166 11.13 13.35 1.99
CA THR A 166 10.27 14.11 2.91
C THR A 166 9.31 13.19 3.64
N VAL A 167 8.60 12.32 2.94
CA VAL A 167 7.66 11.39 3.52
C VAL A 167 8.36 10.41 4.48
N ALA A 168 9.47 9.78 4.04
CA ALA A 168 10.20 8.83 4.87
C ALA A 168 10.75 9.48 6.14
N ARG A 169 11.32 10.70 6.05
CA ARG A 169 11.78 11.48 7.21
C ARG A 169 10.66 11.77 8.18
N THR A 170 9.50 12.17 7.68
CA THR A 170 8.35 12.52 8.52
C THR A 170 7.82 11.30 9.27
N TYR A 171 7.61 10.19 8.57
CA TYR A 171 7.19 8.93 9.22
C TYR A 171 8.25 8.41 10.20
N ARG A 172 9.54 8.48 9.84
CA ARG A 172 10.61 8.08 10.76
C ARG A 172 10.57 8.87 12.06
N LYS A 173 10.43 10.20 11.95
CA LYS A 173 10.30 11.05 13.13
C LYS A 173 9.05 10.72 13.94
N ALA A 174 7.89 10.53 13.30
CA ALA A 174 6.65 10.19 14.00
C ALA A 174 6.77 8.88 14.78
N ILE A 175 7.38 7.85 14.19
CA ILE A 175 7.63 6.55 14.84
C ILE A 175 8.59 6.71 16.01
N ASP A 176 9.67 7.48 15.86
CA ASP A 176 10.67 7.69 16.92
C ASP A 176 10.08 8.49 18.08
N ASP A 177 9.30 9.53 17.78
CA ASP A 177 8.60 10.33 18.78
C ASP A 177 7.59 9.46 19.55
N TYR A 178 6.78 8.65 18.87
CA TYR A 178 5.83 7.74 19.51
C TYR A 178 6.51 6.71 20.40
N LYS A 179 7.59 6.11 19.92
CA LYS A 179 8.36 5.12 20.72
C LYS A 179 9.03 5.73 21.95
N LYS A 180 9.41 7.01 21.86
CA LYS A 180 10.02 7.72 22.97
C LYS A 180 8.98 8.16 24.00
N ASP A 181 7.89 8.74 23.56
CA ASP A 181 6.78 9.23 24.37
C ASP A 181 5.55 9.46 23.47
N PRO A 182 4.46 8.72 23.66
CA PRO A 182 3.21 8.94 22.90
C PRO A 182 2.73 10.39 22.93
N ALA A 183 2.92 11.12 24.03
CA ALA A 183 2.54 12.53 24.13
C ALA A 183 3.35 13.41 23.18
N LEU A 184 4.60 13.08 22.93
CA LEU A 184 5.44 13.82 21.97
C LEU A 184 4.96 13.62 20.52
N TYR A 185 4.49 12.43 20.18
CA TYR A 185 3.87 12.17 18.89
C TYR A 185 2.62 13.02 18.69
N GLU A 186 1.72 13.08 19.68
CA GLU A 186 0.53 13.91 19.64
C GLU A 186 0.87 15.41 19.51
N GLN A 187 1.84 15.91 20.29
CA GLN A 187 2.26 17.31 20.25
C GLN A 187 2.82 17.72 18.87
N ASN A 188 3.48 16.80 18.19
CA ASN A 188 4.11 17.06 16.90
C ASN A 188 3.19 16.79 15.69
N MET A 189 1.94 16.40 15.89
CA MET A 189 1.02 15.96 14.81
C MET A 189 0.86 17.01 13.73
N GLU A 190 0.66 18.27 14.07
CA GLU A 190 0.52 19.36 13.09
C GLU A 190 1.78 19.49 12.23
N TRP A 191 2.96 19.37 12.83
CA TRP A 191 4.22 19.40 12.09
C TRP A 191 4.33 18.23 11.08
N TYR A 192 3.90 17.01 11.45
CA TYR A 192 3.91 15.89 10.51
C TYR A 192 2.99 16.14 9.32
N LYS A 193 1.78 16.65 9.56
CA LYS A 193 0.82 17.01 8.52
C LYS A 193 1.35 18.09 7.59
N GLU A 194 1.95 19.12 8.13
CA GLU A 194 2.57 20.20 7.35
C GLU A 194 3.70 19.68 6.46
N GLU A 195 4.59 18.84 7.00
CA GLU A 195 5.70 18.29 6.21
C GLU A 195 5.21 17.40 5.06
N ILE A 196 4.24 16.53 5.32
CA ILE A 196 3.62 15.70 4.28
C ILE A 196 2.88 16.58 3.26
N GLY A 197 2.20 17.63 3.70
CA GLY A 197 1.48 18.57 2.85
C GLY A 197 2.36 19.38 1.88
N LYS A 198 3.68 19.46 2.11
CA LYS A 198 4.63 20.08 1.18
C LYS A 198 4.88 19.26 -0.09
N CYS A 199 4.49 17.99 -0.08
CA CYS A 199 4.65 17.09 -1.22
C CYS A 199 3.43 17.17 -2.14
N THR A 200 3.60 16.85 -3.41
CA THR A 200 2.47 16.71 -4.33
C THR A 200 1.69 15.44 -4.01
N TYR A 201 0.48 15.57 -3.55
CA TYR A 201 -0.43 14.47 -3.20
C TYR A 201 -1.82 14.70 -3.79
N ARG A 202 -2.62 13.64 -3.81
CA ARG A 202 -4.08 13.71 -3.99
C ARG A 202 -4.72 13.77 -2.62
N GLU A 203 -6.01 14.09 -2.55
CA GLU A 203 -6.75 14.04 -1.29
C GLU A 203 -6.42 12.76 -0.53
N PHE A 204 -6.07 12.89 0.76
CA PHE A 204 -5.66 11.76 1.57
C PHE A 204 -6.86 10.92 2.05
N THR A 205 -6.60 9.64 2.25
CA THR A 205 -7.53 8.65 2.80
C THR A 205 -6.78 7.69 3.70
N THR A 206 -7.50 7.06 4.61
CA THR A 206 -7.01 5.90 5.38
C THR A 206 -7.15 4.57 4.63
N GLY A 207 -7.58 4.61 3.37
CA GLY A 207 -7.82 3.39 2.57
C GLY A 207 -8.92 2.53 3.18
N PHE A 208 -8.64 1.24 3.30
CA PHE A 208 -9.57 0.26 3.86
C PHE A 208 -9.34 -0.02 5.35
N TYR A 209 -8.39 0.65 6.00
CA TYR A 209 -8.00 0.34 7.38
C TYR A 209 -9.14 0.48 8.40
N PHE A 210 -10.07 1.37 8.16
CA PHE A 210 -11.21 1.64 9.06
C PHE A 210 -12.57 1.32 8.45
N GLY A 211 -12.62 0.62 7.32
CA GLY A 211 -13.84 0.22 6.63
C GLY A 211 -14.27 1.15 5.50
#